data_5e3f7662509531f66b751eed5926d517
#
_entry.id   5e3f7662509531f66b751eed5926d517
#
_cell.length_a   1.000
_cell.length_b   1.000
_cell.length_c   1.000
_cell.angle_alpha   90.00
_cell.angle_beta   90.00
_cell.angle_gamma   90.00
#
_symmetry.space_group_name_H-M   'P 1'
#
loop_
_entity.id
_entity.type
_entity.pdbx_description
1 polymer ?
#
loop_
_entity_poly.entity_id
_entity_poly.type
_entity_poly.pdbx_seq_one_letter_code
_entity_poly.pdbx_strand_id
1 'polypeptide(L)'
;VRMMSYSMKELLDKYIAEIKKIYGTHLQEVILYGSYARGDFKEDSDIDIMILLDITDMEMKQYQHQLSYATFDFNMDNDLDIKPITKNDEHFRKWSEAYPFYENVRKEGVRLYENIQEKIHTIAL
;
A
#
# COMPACT_ATOMS: atom_id res chain seq x y z
N VAL A 1 7.53 -21.42 -3.61
CA VAL A 1 7.10 -20.02 -3.75
C VAL A 1 5.82 -19.96 -4.57
N ARG A 2 4.80 -19.33 -4.01
CA ARG A 2 3.51 -19.16 -4.69
C ARG A 2 3.46 -17.79 -5.37
N MET A 3 3.02 -17.77 -6.60
CA MET A 3 2.75 -16.52 -7.32
C MET A 3 1.34 -16.05 -6.98
N MET A 4 1.17 -14.74 -6.88
CA MET A 4 -0.16 -14.14 -6.70
C MET A 4 -1.02 -14.44 -7.91
N SER A 5 -2.26 -14.91 -7.69
CA SER A 5 -3.18 -15.24 -8.78
C SER A 5 -3.63 -13.98 -9.52
N TYR A 6 -4.07 -14.17 -10.78
CA TYR A 6 -4.62 -13.06 -11.55
C TYR A 6 -5.83 -12.42 -10.87
N SER A 7 -6.71 -13.26 -10.27
CA SER A 7 -7.89 -12.77 -9.56
C SER A 7 -7.51 -11.95 -8.32
N MET A 8 -6.44 -12.33 -7.62
CA MET A 8 -5.95 -11.55 -6.49
C MET A 8 -5.42 -10.19 -6.94
N LYS A 9 -4.71 -10.15 -8.07
CA LYS A 9 -4.23 -8.89 -8.63
C LYS A 9 -5.40 -7.95 -8.96
N GLU A 10 -6.46 -8.50 -9.57
CA GLU A 10 -7.67 -7.70 -9.88
C GLU A 10 -8.33 -7.16 -8.60
N LEU A 11 -8.40 -7.97 -7.55
CA LEU A 11 -8.96 -7.54 -6.27
C LEU A 11 -8.13 -6.42 -5.65
N LEU A 12 -6.80 -6.55 -5.70
CA LEU A 12 -5.92 -5.51 -5.17
C LEU A 12 -6.01 -4.21 -5.98
N ASP A 13 -6.18 -4.32 -7.30
CA ASP A 13 -6.40 -3.13 -8.14
C ASP A 13 -7.70 -2.43 -7.75
N LYS A 14 -8.77 -3.18 -7.43
CA LYS A 14 -10.02 -2.62 -6.94
C LYS A 14 -9.87 -1.96 -5.58
N TYR A 15 -9.09 -2.57 -4.70
CA TYR A 15 -8.79 -1.98 -3.39
C TYR A 15 -8.07 -0.64 -3.56
N ILE A 16 -7.08 -0.58 -4.45
CA ILE A 16 -6.34 0.64 -4.73
C ILE A 16 -7.28 1.73 -5.26
N ALA A 17 -8.26 1.37 -6.08
CA ALA A 17 -9.25 2.33 -6.55
C ALA A 17 -10.03 2.96 -5.38
N GLU A 18 -10.36 2.16 -4.36
CA GLU A 18 -11.00 2.68 -3.14
C GLU A 18 -10.06 3.59 -2.35
N ILE A 19 -8.79 3.23 -2.25
CA ILE A 19 -7.77 4.06 -1.59
C ILE A 19 -7.60 5.40 -2.30
N LYS A 20 -7.62 5.42 -3.62
CA LYS A 20 -7.55 6.65 -4.40
C LYS A 20 -8.73 7.59 -4.11
N LYS A 21 -9.92 7.04 -3.88
CA LYS A 21 -11.09 7.85 -3.53
C LYS A 21 -10.90 8.58 -2.20
N ILE A 22 -10.16 7.96 -1.26
CA ILE A 22 -9.91 8.54 0.05
C ILE A 22 -8.85 9.63 -0.03
N TYR A 23 -7.72 9.34 -0.66
CA TYR A 23 -6.54 10.21 -0.59
C TYR A 23 -6.32 11.08 -1.82
N GLY A 24 -6.93 10.73 -2.94
CA GLY A 24 -6.76 11.49 -4.18
C GLY A 24 -5.31 11.57 -4.61
N THR A 25 -4.85 12.77 -4.95
CA THR A 25 -3.48 12.99 -5.42
C THR A 25 -2.42 12.85 -4.33
N HIS A 26 -2.83 12.74 -3.06
CA HIS A 26 -1.90 12.49 -1.96
C HIS A 26 -1.35 11.07 -1.98
N LEU A 27 -2.00 10.15 -2.69
CA LEU A 27 -1.52 8.78 -2.80
C LEU A 27 -0.30 8.73 -3.71
N GLN A 28 0.86 8.34 -3.16
CA GLN A 28 2.11 8.30 -3.91
C GLN A 28 2.49 6.90 -4.36
N GLU A 29 2.43 5.93 -3.46
CA GLU A 29 2.73 4.53 -3.79
C GLU A 29 1.89 3.59 -2.93
N VAL A 30 1.65 2.39 -3.46
CA VAL A 30 1.08 1.28 -2.70
C VAL A 30 1.99 0.07 -2.90
N ILE A 31 2.46 -0.50 -1.81
CA ILE A 31 3.42 -1.60 -1.83
C ILE A 31 2.84 -2.80 -1.09
N LEU A 32 2.83 -3.94 -1.77
CA LEU A 32 2.53 -5.23 -1.15
C LEU A 32 3.82 -5.77 -0.52
N TYR A 33 3.78 -6.15 0.75
CA TYR A 33 4.95 -6.73 1.42
C TYR A 33 4.51 -7.94 2.22
N GLY A 34 5.44 -8.54 2.96
CA GLY A 34 5.14 -9.72 3.76
C GLY A 34 5.00 -10.98 2.94
N SER A 35 4.24 -11.96 3.45
CA SER A 35 4.20 -13.29 2.85
C SER A 35 3.65 -13.32 1.42
N TYR A 36 2.68 -12.47 1.10
CA TYR A 36 2.14 -12.41 -0.27
C TYR A 36 3.19 -11.88 -1.27
N ALA A 37 4.02 -10.94 -0.86
CA ALA A 37 5.09 -10.43 -1.71
C ALA A 37 6.21 -11.47 -1.91
N ARG A 38 6.54 -12.21 -0.85
CA ARG A 38 7.60 -13.24 -0.90
C ARG A 38 7.14 -14.52 -1.59
N GLY A 39 5.82 -14.75 -1.68
CA GLY A 39 5.28 -15.96 -2.27
C GLY A 39 5.21 -17.15 -1.31
N ASP A 40 5.38 -16.93 0.00
CA ASP A 40 5.26 -17.97 1.02
C ASP A 40 3.96 -17.89 1.82
N PHE A 41 2.94 -17.25 1.24
CA PHE A 41 1.64 -17.10 1.89
C PHE A 41 0.86 -18.39 1.96
N LYS A 42 -0.04 -18.44 2.95
CA LYS A 42 -1.00 -19.53 3.17
C LYS A 42 -2.41 -18.96 3.05
N GLU A 43 -3.42 -19.83 3.09
CA GLU A 43 -4.83 -19.41 2.93
C GLU A 43 -5.26 -18.36 3.96
N ASP A 44 -4.73 -18.45 5.19
CA ASP A 44 -5.07 -17.55 6.28
C ASP A 44 -4.06 -16.41 6.47
N SER A 45 -3.14 -16.23 5.53
CA SER A 45 -2.16 -15.14 5.62
C SER A 45 -2.81 -13.79 5.43
N ASP A 46 -2.34 -12.80 6.21
CA ASP A 46 -2.73 -11.40 6.02
C ASP A 46 -2.14 -10.87 4.71
N ILE A 47 -2.82 -9.90 4.12
CA ILE A 47 -2.32 -9.19 2.94
C ILE A 47 -1.77 -7.85 3.43
N ASP A 48 -0.45 -7.77 3.57
CA ASP A 48 0.21 -6.58 4.12
C ASP A 48 0.43 -5.54 3.04
N ILE A 49 -0.14 -4.37 3.24
CA ILE A 49 -0.09 -3.27 2.28
C ILE A 49 0.41 -2.01 2.95
N MET A 50 1.43 -1.39 2.35
CA MET A 50 1.92 -0.08 2.78
C MET A 50 1.43 0.98 1.81
N ILE A 51 0.79 2.01 2.35
CA ILE A 51 0.26 3.15 1.61
C ILE A 51 1.16 4.33 1.89
N LEU A 52 1.86 4.82 0.88
CA LEU A 52 2.75 5.97 1.00
C LEU A 52 2.04 7.23 0.53
N LEU A 53 2.02 8.23 1.41
CA LEU A 53 1.28 9.47 1.23
C LEU A 53 2.21 10.67 1.38
N ASP A 54 1.90 11.76 0.69
CA ASP A 54 2.67 13.01 0.77
C ASP A 54 2.12 13.97 1.84
N ILE A 55 1.53 13.43 2.89
CA ILE A 55 0.94 14.21 3.99
C ILE A 55 1.64 13.87 5.31
N THR A 56 1.46 14.73 6.30
CA THR A 56 2.05 14.54 7.64
C THR A 56 1.31 13.45 8.41
N ASP A 57 1.96 12.95 9.47
CA ASP A 57 1.32 11.98 10.37
C ASP A 57 0.03 12.51 10.98
N MET A 58 0.00 13.80 11.31
CA MET A 58 -1.21 14.42 11.88
C MET A 58 -2.34 14.45 10.85
N GLU A 59 -2.03 14.77 9.60
CA GLU A 59 -3.01 14.74 8.52
C GLU A 59 -3.51 13.33 8.26
N MET A 60 -2.63 12.32 8.35
CA MET A 60 -3.02 10.90 8.20
C MET A 60 -4.10 10.51 9.19
N LYS A 61 -4.05 11.02 10.42
CA LYS A 61 -5.04 10.71 11.46
C LYS A 61 -6.44 11.13 11.04
N GLN A 62 -6.58 12.17 10.24
CA GLN A 62 -7.87 12.64 9.76
C GLN A 62 -8.54 11.66 8.82
N TYR A 63 -7.76 10.79 8.18
CA TYR A 63 -8.26 9.80 7.22
C TYR A 63 -8.45 8.39 7.80
N GLN A 64 -8.06 8.16 9.06
CA GLN A 64 -8.05 6.81 9.63
C GLN A 64 -9.41 6.13 9.63
N HIS A 65 -10.47 6.87 9.95
CA HIS A 65 -11.81 6.30 9.93
C HIS A 65 -12.21 5.86 8.52
N GLN A 66 -11.95 6.71 7.53
CA GLN A 66 -12.27 6.41 6.14
C GLN A 66 -11.52 5.16 5.66
N LEU A 67 -10.23 5.09 5.99
CA LEU A 67 -9.41 3.92 5.62
C LEU A 67 -9.92 2.66 6.29
N SER A 68 -10.22 2.74 7.60
CA SER A 68 -10.70 1.58 8.36
C SER A 68 -12.02 1.06 7.82
N TYR A 69 -12.97 1.95 7.53
CA TYR A 69 -14.26 1.56 6.98
C TYR A 69 -14.12 0.95 5.59
N ALA A 70 -13.38 1.61 4.71
CA ALA A 70 -13.19 1.11 3.34
C ALA A 70 -12.53 -0.26 3.34
N THR A 71 -11.52 -0.44 4.19
CA THR A 71 -10.80 -1.71 4.28
C THR A 71 -11.68 -2.80 4.86
N PHE A 72 -12.42 -2.50 5.92
CA PHE A 72 -13.34 -3.47 6.53
C PHE A 72 -14.38 -3.94 5.50
N ASP A 73 -15.03 -2.99 4.83
CA ASP A 73 -16.07 -3.31 3.83
C ASP A 73 -15.49 -4.14 2.69
N PHE A 74 -14.30 -3.76 2.20
CA PHE A 74 -13.66 -4.49 1.11
C PHE A 74 -13.29 -5.91 1.52
N ASN A 75 -12.75 -6.09 2.72
CA ASN A 75 -12.39 -7.41 3.23
C ASN A 75 -13.62 -8.30 3.39
N MET A 76 -14.72 -7.76 3.91
CA MET A 76 -15.97 -8.51 4.08
C MET A 76 -16.57 -8.91 2.74
N ASP A 77 -16.57 -7.99 1.78
CA ASP A 77 -17.19 -8.24 0.47
C ASP A 77 -16.41 -9.26 -0.36
N ASN A 78 -15.10 -9.37 -0.12
CA ASN A 78 -14.21 -10.18 -0.97
C ASN A 78 -13.55 -11.35 -0.22
N ASP A 79 -13.91 -11.57 1.03
CA ASP A 79 -13.32 -12.62 1.89
C ASP A 79 -11.79 -12.52 1.93
N LEU A 80 -11.29 -11.32 2.21
CA LEU A 80 -9.86 -11.03 2.31
C LEU A 80 -9.52 -10.51 3.71
N ASP A 81 -8.23 -10.45 3.99
CA ASP A 81 -7.70 -9.90 5.23
C ASP A 81 -6.56 -8.92 4.91
N ILE A 82 -6.91 -7.83 4.25
CA ILE A 82 -5.97 -6.75 3.94
C ILE A 82 -5.70 -5.97 5.23
N LYS A 83 -4.41 -5.76 5.53
CA LYS A 83 -3.95 -4.97 6.67
C LYS A 83 -3.11 -3.80 6.17
N PRO A 84 -3.71 -2.63 6.01
CA PRO A 84 -2.99 -1.48 5.50
C PRO A 84 -2.27 -0.73 6.62
N ILE A 85 -1.09 -0.20 6.30
CA ILE A 85 -0.42 0.80 7.13
C ILE A 85 -0.12 2.00 6.25
N THR A 86 -0.18 3.20 6.84
CA THR A 86 0.12 4.43 6.12
C THR A 86 1.42 5.04 6.64
N LYS A 87 2.23 5.56 5.72
CA LYS A 87 3.48 6.24 6.06
C LYS A 87 3.68 7.44 5.13
N ASN A 88 4.39 8.43 5.63
CA ASN A 88 4.83 9.55 4.79
C ASN A 88 5.88 9.05 3.81
N ASP A 89 5.74 9.38 2.53
CA ASP A 89 6.60 8.87 1.47
C ASP A 89 8.05 9.37 1.58
N GLU A 90 8.25 10.64 1.93
CA GLU A 90 9.60 11.19 2.11
C GLU A 90 10.30 10.54 3.30
N HIS A 91 9.57 10.34 4.40
CA HIS A 91 10.11 9.66 5.58
C HIS A 91 10.53 8.23 5.23
N PHE A 92 9.67 7.51 4.50
CA PHE A 92 9.98 6.15 4.07
C PHE A 92 11.26 6.11 3.22
N ARG A 93 11.37 6.99 2.22
CA ARG A 93 12.56 7.03 1.35
C ARG A 93 13.82 7.41 2.12
N LYS A 94 13.71 8.39 3.00
CA LYS A 94 14.87 8.88 3.79
C LYS A 94 15.42 7.80 4.71
N TRP A 95 14.56 7.03 5.35
CA TRP A 95 14.96 6.06 6.38
C TRP A 95 14.91 4.61 5.92
N SER A 96 14.70 4.37 4.61
CA SER A 96 14.51 3.02 4.08
C SER A 96 15.73 2.11 4.27
N GLU A 97 16.92 2.67 4.39
CA GLU A 97 18.13 1.88 4.62
C GLU A 97 18.49 1.77 6.10
N ALA A 98 17.95 2.65 6.94
CA ALA A 98 18.28 2.70 8.36
C ALA A 98 17.37 1.82 9.23
N TYR A 99 16.09 1.69 8.87
CA TYR A 99 15.13 0.91 9.64
C TYR A 99 14.92 -0.46 8.99
N PRO A 100 15.19 -1.56 9.72
CA PRO A 100 15.07 -2.91 9.14
C PRO A 100 13.71 -3.19 8.50
N PHE A 101 12.63 -2.72 9.11
CA PHE A 101 11.29 -2.91 8.55
C PHE A 101 11.16 -2.23 7.18
N TYR A 102 11.59 -0.97 7.08
CA TYR A 102 11.53 -0.23 5.83
C TYR A 102 12.42 -0.84 4.75
N GLU A 103 13.61 -1.30 5.16
CA GLU A 103 14.52 -1.97 4.24
C GLU A 103 13.92 -3.24 3.67
N ASN A 104 13.25 -4.03 4.51
CA ASN A 104 12.57 -5.26 4.08
C ASN A 104 11.45 -4.95 3.11
N VAL A 105 10.64 -3.92 3.39
CA VAL A 105 9.56 -3.51 2.49
C VAL A 105 10.13 -3.09 1.13
N ARG A 106 11.21 -2.31 1.14
CA ARG A 106 11.84 -1.84 -0.10
C ARG A 106 12.41 -2.98 -0.93
N LYS A 107 13.06 -3.95 -0.27
CA LYS A 107 13.75 -5.06 -0.96
C LYS A 107 12.79 -6.15 -1.43
N GLU A 108 11.84 -6.52 -0.59
CA GLU A 108 10.94 -7.65 -0.84
C GLU A 108 9.59 -7.23 -1.42
N GLY A 109 9.23 -5.96 -1.28
CA GLY A 109 7.92 -5.46 -1.65
C GLY A 109 7.67 -5.45 -3.16
N VAL A 110 6.40 -5.60 -3.50
CA VAL A 110 5.92 -5.48 -4.88
C VAL A 110 5.14 -4.17 -4.98
N ARG A 111 5.60 -3.26 -5.84
CA ARG A 111 4.89 -2.00 -6.06
C ARG A 111 3.63 -2.27 -6.85
N LEU A 112 2.47 -1.99 -6.24
CA LEU A 112 1.17 -2.17 -6.88
C LEU A 112 0.69 -0.89 -7.57
N TYR A 113 1.11 0.27 -7.09
CA TYR A 113 0.71 1.57 -7.62
C TYR A 113 1.80 2.61 -7.38
N GLU A 114 1.94 3.51 -8.34
CA GLU A 114 2.87 4.63 -8.27
C GLU A 114 2.24 5.85 -8.93
N ASN A 115 2.36 7.02 -8.29
CA ASN A 115 1.85 8.27 -8.87
C ASN A 115 2.83 8.79 -9.92
N ILE A 116 2.63 8.38 -11.16
CA ILE A 116 3.51 8.73 -12.29
C ILE A 116 3.42 10.22 -12.62
N GLN A 117 2.26 10.83 -12.47
CA GLN A 117 2.04 12.24 -12.76
C GLN A 117 2.95 13.13 -11.93
N GLU A 118 3.07 12.82 -10.63
CA GLU A 118 3.94 13.56 -9.72
C GLU A 118 5.41 13.44 -10.16
N LYS A 119 5.83 12.24 -10.55
CA LYS A 119 7.20 12.00 -11.00
C LYS A 119 7.52 12.70 -12.32
N ILE A 120 6.61 12.68 -13.26
CA ILE A 120 6.77 13.36 -14.54
C ILE A 120 6.92 14.86 -14.31
N HIS A 121 6.09 15.44 -13.45
CA HIS A 121 6.15 16.86 -13.11
C HIS A 121 7.51 17.22 -12.51
N THR A 122 8.00 16.42 -11.58
CA THR A 122 9.29 16.62 -10.93
C THR A 122 10.43 16.58 -11.93
N ILE A 123 10.40 15.65 -12.88
CA ILE A 123 11.43 15.52 -13.91
C ILE A 123 11.41 16.71 -14.86
N ALA A 124 10.23 17.23 -15.18
CA ALA A 124 10.07 18.36 -16.12
C ALA A 124 10.56 19.69 -15.55
N LEU A 125 10.63 19.81 -14.24
CA LEU A 125 11.13 21.02 -13.57
C LEU A 125 12.64 21.06 -13.53
#